data_b87c0cddeed3fee59cc49283f9308fa7
#
_entry.id   b87c0cddeed3fee59cc49283f9308fa7
#
_cell.length_a   1.000
_cell.length_b   1.000
_cell.length_c   1.000
_cell.angle_alpha   90.00
_cell.angle_beta   90.00
_cell.angle_gamma   90.00
#
_symmetry.space_group_name_H-M   'P 1'
#
loop_
_entity.id
_entity.type
_entity.pdbx_description
1 polymer ?
#
loop_
_entity_poly.entity_id
_entity_poly.type
_entity_poly.pdbx_seq_one_letter_code
_entity_poly.pdbx_strand_id
1 'polypeptide(L)'
;LISGPPAERERDEAMVDEFFAADGVKLVCGGSTAAMVARHLDQTLSVPTPKSAIIAPPSYRLAGVDLVTEGTVTLNQVCNILDVNPGEYSEDSGVTDLASLLQAVDRVNLFAGTAVNPATGDLCYRQQGIRPRKAILSVLIDKLRAMGKLVTIQYY
;
A
#
# COMPACT_ATOMS: atom_id res chain seq x y z
N LEU A 1 3.93 -5.31 4.09
CA LEU A 1 3.40 -4.36 3.12
C LEU A 1 4.43 -4.08 2.03
N ILE A 2 4.03 -4.21 0.75
CA ILE A 2 4.86 -3.85 -0.40
C ILE A 2 4.24 -2.63 -1.12
N SER A 3 5.07 -1.63 -1.52
CA SER A 3 4.60 -0.41 -2.18
C SER A 3 5.61 0.14 -3.19
N GLY A 4 5.18 0.24 -4.43
CA GLY A 4 5.97 0.70 -5.58
C GLY A 4 6.89 -0.38 -6.15
N PRO A 5 7.12 -0.37 -7.47
CA PRO A 5 8.15 -1.20 -8.07
C PRO A 5 9.56 -0.66 -7.78
N PRO A 6 10.60 -1.48 -7.86
CA PRO A 6 11.99 -1.06 -7.93
C PRO A 6 12.25 -0.07 -9.08
N ALA A 7 13.31 0.72 -8.98
CA ALA A 7 13.76 1.55 -10.09
C ALA A 7 14.29 0.69 -11.26
N GLU A 8 14.91 -0.43 -10.93
CA GLU A 8 15.49 -1.41 -11.87
C GLU A 8 14.61 -2.64 -11.90
N ARG A 9 14.07 -3.00 -13.07
CA ARG A 9 13.16 -4.15 -13.23
C ARG A 9 13.77 -5.50 -12.85
N GLU A 10 15.08 -5.62 -12.97
CA GLU A 10 15.83 -6.82 -12.58
C GLU A 10 15.67 -7.14 -11.08
N ARG A 11 15.28 -6.15 -10.28
CA ARG A 11 15.04 -6.30 -8.84
C ARG A 11 13.59 -6.65 -8.48
N ASP A 12 12.67 -6.67 -9.46
CA ASP A 12 11.25 -6.99 -9.24
C ASP A 12 11.09 -8.35 -8.55
N GLU A 13 11.76 -9.39 -9.07
CA GLU A 13 11.69 -10.75 -8.56
C GLU A 13 12.19 -10.83 -7.12
N ALA A 14 13.39 -10.31 -6.85
CA ALA A 14 13.97 -10.33 -5.51
C ALA A 14 13.09 -9.61 -4.48
N MET A 15 12.50 -8.47 -4.84
CA MET A 15 11.60 -7.74 -3.95
C MET A 15 10.33 -8.53 -3.64
N VAL A 16 9.74 -9.20 -4.63
CA VAL A 16 8.51 -9.97 -4.47
C VAL A 16 8.80 -11.26 -3.69
N ASP A 17 9.90 -11.95 -3.96
CA ASP A 17 10.32 -13.15 -3.22
C ASP A 17 10.49 -12.83 -1.73
N GLU A 18 11.23 -11.78 -1.40
CA GLU A 18 11.43 -11.38 0.00
C GLU A 18 10.12 -10.94 0.67
N PHE A 19 9.22 -10.27 -0.07
CA PHE A 19 7.90 -9.93 0.43
C PHE A 19 7.08 -11.17 0.77
N PHE A 20 7.08 -12.20 -0.08
CA PHE A 20 6.34 -13.44 0.20
C PHE A 20 7.03 -14.31 1.25
N ALA A 21 8.35 -14.30 1.34
CA ALA A 21 9.11 -15.02 2.37
C ALA A 21 8.90 -14.46 3.78
N ALA A 22 8.55 -13.18 3.91
CA ALA A 22 8.24 -12.59 5.21
C ALA A 22 6.93 -13.15 5.77
N ASP A 23 6.89 -13.52 7.05
CA ASP A 23 5.67 -14.00 7.70
C ASP A 23 4.60 -12.91 7.84
N GLY A 24 3.34 -13.33 7.90
CA GLY A 24 2.19 -12.48 8.20
C GLY A 24 1.36 -12.07 6.98
N VAL A 25 0.45 -11.14 7.21
CA VAL A 25 -0.54 -10.64 6.24
C VAL A 25 0.13 -9.94 5.07
N LYS A 26 -0.28 -10.27 3.84
CA LYS A 26 0.28 -9.76 2.59
C LYS A 26 -0.52 -8.57 2.07
N LEU A 27 0.04 -7.38 2.18
CA LEU A 27 -0.60 -6.12 1.78
C LEU A 27 0.15 -5.51 0.61
N VAL A 28 -0.55 -5.27 -0.50
CA VAL A 28 -0.01 -4.66 -1.72
C VAL A 28 -0.62 -3.29 -1.93
N CYS A 29 0.21 -2.25 -1.97
CA CYS A 29 -0.20 -0.86 -2.18
C CYS A 29 0.30 -0.32 -3.52
N GLY A 30 -0.63 -0.13 -4.45
CA GLY A 30 -0.38 0.49 -5.76
C GLY A 30 -0.69 -0.43 -6.94
N GLY A 31 -1.37 0.10 -7.96
CA GLY A 31 -1.72 -0.66 -9.17
C GLY A 31 -0.48 -1.18 -9.92
N SER A 32 0.58 -0.39 -10.06
CA SER A 32 1.85 -0.83 -10.67
C SER A 32 2.54 -1.90 -9.82
N THR A 33 2.46 -1.80 -8.49
CA THR A 33 2.98 -2.81 -7.56
C THR A 33 2.18 -4.10 -7.70
N ALA A 34 0.85 -4.01 -7.73
CA ALA A 34 -0.04 -5.14 -7.92
C ALA A 34 0.21 -5.84 -9.27
N ALA A 35 0.43 -5.08 -10.34
CA ALA A 35 0.79 -5.63 -11.64
C ALA A 35 2.15 -6.34 -11.64
N MET A 36 3.13 -5.84 -10.89
CA MET A 36 4.43 -6.48 -10.70
C MET A 36 4.27 -7.81 -9.96
N VAL A 37 3.55 -7.82 -8.83
CA VAL A 37 3.26 -9.02 -8.04
C VAL A 37 2.47 -10.04 -8.86
N ALA A 38 1.45 -9.60 -9.61
CA ALA A 38 0.64 -10.48 -10.48
C ALA A 38 1.50 -11.19 -11.53
N ARG A 39 2.42 -10.46 -12.19
CA ARG A 39 3.37 -11.06 -13.15
C ARG A 39 4.26 -12.11 -12.51
N HIS A 40 4.78 -11.84 -11.32
CA HIS A 40 5.64 -12.78 -10.59
C HIS A 40 4.89 -14.06 -10.22
N LEU A 41 3.61 -13.94 -9.86
CA LEU A 41 2.76 -15.08 -9.51
C LEU A 41 2.11 -15.78 -10.72
N ASP A 42 2.39 -15.34 -11.94
CA ASP A 42 1.72 -15.79 -13.17
C ASP A 42 0.19 -15.69 -13.07
N GLN A 43 -0.30 -14.58 -12.51
CA GLN A 43 -1.71 -14.31 -12.29
C GLN A 43 -2.20 -13.10 -13.07
N THR A 44 -3.50 -13.10 -13.38
CA THR A 44 -4.18 -11.92 -13.93
C THR A 44 -4.78 -11.10 -12.80
N LEU A 45 -4.47 -9.79 -12.79
CA LEU A 45 -5.05 -8.85 -11.85
C LEU A 45 -6.55 -8.68 -12.15
N SER A 46 -7.41 -9.12 -11.23
CA SER A 46 -8.84 -8.92 -11.38
C SER A 46 -9.28 -7.64 -10.67
N VAL A 47 -10.01 -6.79 -11.40
CA VAL A 47 -10.66 -5.60 -10.85
C VAL A 47 -12.12 -5.96 -10.61
N PRO A 48 -12.59 -6.09 -9.36
CA PRO A 48 -14.00 -6.29 -9.10
C PRO A 48 -14.79 -5.10 -9.63
N THR A 49 -15.87 -5.39 -10.37
CA THR A 49 -16.79 -4.34 -10.81
C THR A 49 -17.41 -3.70 -9.55
N PRO A 50 -17.28 -2.39 -9.34
CA PRO A 50 -17.82 -1.76 -8.13
C PRO A 50 -19.33 -1.94 -8.10
N LYS A 51 -19.85 -2.62 -7.09
CA LYS A 51 -21.26 -2.59 -6.74
C LYS A 51 -21.47 -1.28 -5.98
N SER A 52 -21.80 -0.23 -6.69
CA SER A 52 -22.28 1.05 -6.18
C SER A 52 -21.42 1.72 -5.08
N ALA A 53 -20.28 2.29 -5.43
CA ALA A 53 -19.71 3.35 -4.61
C ALA A 53 -19.04 4.39 -5.51
N ILE A 54 -19.58 5.57 -5.54
CA ILE A 54 -19.11 6.71 -6.36
C ILE A 54 -17.75 7.25 -5.86
N ILE A 55 -17.24 6.80 -4.71
CA ILE A 55 -16.10 7.41 -4.01
C ILE A 55 -15.02 6.41 -3.58
N ALA A 56 -15.26 5.10 -3.59
CA ALA A 56 -14.25 4.12 -3.18
C ALA A 56 -13.28 3.80 -4.33
N PRO A 57 -11.96 3.88 -4.10
CA PRO A 57 -10.97 3.44 -5.08
C PRO A 57 -11.15 1.95 -5.40
N PRO A 58 -10.86 1.50 -6.65
CA PRO A 58 -11.02 0.11 -7.02
C PRO A 58 -10.14 -0.79 -6.14
N SER A 59 -10.71 -1.86 -5.61
CA SER A 59 -9.98 -2.92 -4.94
C SER A 59 -9.58 -3.98 -5.98
N TYR A 60 -8.35 -4.47 -5.90
CA TYR A 60 -7.85 -5.54 -6.77
C TYR A 60 -7.77 -6.84 -5.97
N ARG A 61 -7.84 -7.99 -6.65
CA ARG A 61 -7.67 -9.29 -6.01
C ARG A 61 -6.53 -10.05 -6.67
N LEU A 62 -5.66 -10.61 -5.83
CA LEU A 62 -4.57 -11.51 -6.19
C LEU A 62 -4.59 -12.69 -5.22
N ALA A 63 -4.49 -13.91 -5.73
CA ALA A 63 -4.37 -15.08 -4.86
C ALA A 63 -3.05 -15.03 -4.07
N GLY A 64 -3.11 -15.32 -2.77
CA GLY A 64 -1.93 -15.22 -1.89
C GLY A 64 -1.66 -13.81 -1.34
N VAL A 65 -2.53 -12.83 -1.66
CA VAL A 65 -2.47 -11.47 -1.12
C VAL A 65 -3.77 -11.17 -0.38
N ASP A 66 -3.67 -10.69 0.84
CA ASP A 66 -4.83 -10.46 1.71
C ASP A 66 -5.54 -9.15 1.37
N LEU A 67 -4.78 -8.11 0.99
CA LEU A 67 -5.35 -6.83 0.58
C LEU A 67 -4.51 -6.18 -0.52
N VAL A 68 -5.19 -5.73 -1.58
CA VAL A 68 -4.60 -4.91 -2.64
C VAL A 68 -5.34 -3.58 -2.70
N THR A 69 -4.60 -2.48 -2.57
CA THR A 69 -5.17 -1.12 -2.60
C THR A 69 -4.53 -0.27 -3.71
N GLU A 70 -5.11 0.89 -3.97
CA GLU A 70 -4.45 1.97 -4.68
C GLU A 70 -3.13 2.34 -3.99
N GLY A 71 -2.32 3.15 -4.65
CA GLY A 71 -0.97 3.44 -4.16
C GLY A 71 -0.88 4.63 -3.21
N THR A 72 -0.23 5.67 -3.70
CA THR A 72 0.16 6.83 -2.89
C THR A 72 -1.04 7.56 -2.28
N VAL A 73 -2.16 7.63 -2.99
CA VAL A 73 -3.39 8.27 -2.48
C VAL A 73 -3.91 7.53 -1.25
N THR A 74 -4.05 6.20 -1.34
CA THR A 74 -4.47 5.37 -0.21
C THR A 74 -3.54 5.53 0.99
N LEU A 75 -2.21 5.52 0.79
CA LEU A 75 -1.26 5.71 1.88
C LEU A 75 -1.40 7.07 2.56
N ASN A 76 -1.69 8.15 1.80
CA ASN A 76 -1.96 9.47 2.38
C ASN A 76 -3.24 9.45 3.21
N GLN A 77 -4.31 8.86 2.69
CA GLN A 77 -5.59 8.75 3.40
C GLN A 77 -5.46 7.89 4.67
N VAL A 78 -4.78 6.75 4.60
CA VAL A 78 -4.48 5.90 5.76
C VAL A 78 -3.73 6.69 6.83
N CYS A 79 -2.69 7.45 6.47
CA CYS A 79 -1.97 8.27 7.44
C CYS A 79 -2.86 9.32 8.13
N ASN A 80 -3.93 9.78 7.47
CA ASN A 80 -4.86 10.75 8.06
C ASN A 80 -5.80 10.13 9.11
N ILE A 81 -6.07 8.83 9.01
CA ILE A 81 -7.04 8.13 9.89
C ILE A 81 -6.41 7.08 10.80
N LEU A 82 -5.08 6.88 10.74
CA LEU A 82 -4.40 5.81 11.45
C LEU A 82 -4.51 5.90 12.98
N ASP A 83 -4.82 7.05 13.51
CA ASP A 83 -5.05 7.37 14.92
C ASP A 83 -6.53 7.33 15.33
N VAL A 84 -7.45 7.11 14.37
CA VAL A 84 -8.89 6.97 14.61
C VAL A 84 -9.22 5.51 14.96
N ASN A 85 -10.13 5.30 15.91
CA ASN A 85 -10.57 3.95 16.27
C ASN A 85 -11.30 3.29 15.08
N PRO A 86 -10.95 2.04 14.69
CA PRO A 86 -11.62 1.33 13.60
C PRO A 86 -13.14 1.25 13.73
N GLY A 87 -13.67 1.20 14.95
CA GLY A 87 -15.12 1.22 15.21
C GLY A 87 -15.83 2.53 14.86
N GLU A 88 -15.08 3.59 14.55
CA GLU A 88 -15.60 4.91 14.16
C GLU A 88 -15.59 5.14 12.65
N TYR A 89 -15.08 4.17 11.87
CA TYR A 89 -15.08 4.31 10.43
C TYR A 89 -16.50 4.24 9.87
N SER A 90 -16.86 5.23 9.05
CA SER A 90 -18.21 5.36 8.48
C SER A 90 -18.43 4.54 7.21
N GLU A 91 -17.36 4.08 6.57
CA GLU A 91 -17.41 3.37 5.30
C GLU A 91 -16.36 2.24 5.25
N ASP A 92 -16.74 1.12 4.64
CA ASP A 92 -15.81 0.04 4.30
C ASP A 92 -15.09 0.38 2.99
N SER A 93 -13.78 0.49 3.04
CA SER A 93 -12.95 0.83 1.89
C SER A 93 -11.54 0.24 2.03
N GLY A 94 -10.79 0.17 0.93
CA GLY A 94 -9.39 -0.24 1.00
C GLY A 94 -8.52 0.64 1.91
N VAL A 95 -8.95 1.87 2.20
CA VAL A 95 -8.28 2.77 3.14
C VAL A 95 -8.53 2.32 4.58
N THR A 96 -9.79 2.09 4.94
CA THR A 96 -10.19 1.64 6.30
C THR A 96 -9.72 0.24 6.58
N ASP A 97 -9.76 -0.66 5.57
CA ASP A 97 -9.20 -2.02 5.68
C ASP A 97 -7.70 -1.99 5.96
N LEU A 98 -6.94 -1.20 5.19
CA LEU A 98 -5.49 -1.07 5.39
C LEU A 98 -5.16 -0.43 6.73
N ALA A 99 -5.88 0.61 7.14
CA ALA A 99 -5.68 1.25 8.45
C ALA A 99 -5.96 0.28 9.61
N SER A 100 -7.07 -0.46 9.54
CA SER A 100 -7.44 -1.47 10.55
C SER A 100 -6.39 -2.59 10.67
N LEU A 101 -5.91 -3.12 9.54
CA LEU A 101 -4.86 -4.14 9.53
C LEU A 101 -3.55 -3.61 10.13
N LEU A 102 -3.15 -2.39 9.78
CA LEU A 102 -1.94 -1.77 10.34
C LEU A 102 -2.06 -1.48 11.84
N GLN A 103 -3.27 -1.17 12.32
CA GLN A 103 -3.53 -1.00 13.75
C GLN A 103 -3.51 -2.32 14.53
N ALA A 104 -3.98 -3.40 13.91
CA ALA A 104 -4.12 -4.71 14.56
C ALA A 104 -2.80 -5.47 14.76
N VAL A 105 -1.75 -5.17 13.96
CA VAL A 105 -0.47 -5.90 14.01
C VAL A 105 0.54 -5.20 14.92
N ASP A 106 1.47 -5.98 15.52
CA ASP A 106 2.56 -5.44 16.33
C ASP A 106 3.81 -5.12 15.50
N ARG A 107 3.95 -5.76 14.34
CA ARG A 107 5.11 -5.61 13.46
C ARG A 107 4.70 -5.35 12.03
N VAL A 108 5.37 -4.40 11.37
CA VAL A 108 5.19 -4.08 9.95
C VAL A 108 6.52 -4.15 9.22
N ASN A 109 6.64 -5.06 8.26
CA ASN A 109 7.76 -5.12 7.33
C ASN A 109 7.36 -4.38 6.05
N LEU A 110 8.08 -3.31 5.71
CA LEU A 110 7.85 -2.49 4.52
C LEU A 110 8.88 -2.84 3.44
N PHE A 111 8.39 -3.17 2.25
CA PHE A 111 9.18 -3.36 1.03
C PHE A 111 8.84 -2.21 0.09
N ALA A 112 9.77 -1.29 -0.11
CA ALA A 112 9.52 -0.04 -0.82
C ALA A 112 10.35 0.04 -2.10
N GLY A 113 9.69 -0.01 -3.24
CA GLY A 113 10.35 0.23 -4.52
C GLY A 113 10.63 1.72 -4.72
N THR A 114 11.75 2.01 -5.37
CA THR A 114 12.26 3.37 -5.56
C THR A 114 11.92 3.99 -6.92
N ALA A 115 11.21 3.27 -7.81
CA ALA A 115 10.75 3.83 -9.08
C ALA A 115 9.95 5.12 -8.87
N VAL A 116 10.27 6.14 -9.64
CA VAL A 116 9.57 7.42 -9.62
C VAL A 116 8.24 7.27 -10.35
N ASN A 117 7.15 7.67 -9.71
CA ASN A 117 5.85 7.77 -10.38
C ASN A 117 5.76 9.13 -11.09
N PRO A 118 5.66 9.18 -12.43
CA PRO A 118 5.53 10.45 -13.17
C PRO A 118 4.35 11.32 -12.67
N ALA A 119 3.25 10.70 -12.23
CA ALA A 119 2.09 11.42 -11.72
C ALA A 119 2.37 12.22 -10.43
N THR A 120 3.45 11.94 -9.68
CA THR A 120 3.78 12.71 -8.47
C THR A 120 4.21 14.15 -8.76
N GLY A 121 4.55 14.46 -10.02
CA GLY A 121 4.83 15.83 -10.49
C GLY A 121 3.57 16.60 -10.89
N ASP A 122 2.42 15.94 -10.95
CA ASP A 122 1.18 16.54 -11.40
C ASP A 122 0.67 17.60 -10.40
N LEU A 123 0.22 18.73 -10.94
CA LEU A 123 -0.30 19.85 -10.15
C LEU A 123 -1.48 19.42 -9.29
N CYS A 124 -2.33 18.52 -9.78
CA CYS A 124 -3.48 17.98 -9.05
C CYS A 124 -3.07 17.29 -7.73
N TYR A 125 -2.00 16.51 -7.74
CA TYR A 125 -1.47 15.86 -6.54
C TYR A 125 -1.01 16.88 -5.51
N ARG A 126 -0.32 17.93 -5.98
CA ARG A 126 0.16 19.02 -5.12
C ARG A 126 -0.98 19.84 -4.53
N GLN A 127 -2.00 20.15 -5.31
CA GLN A 127 -3.20 20.89 -4.87
C GLN A 127 -4.00 20.11 -3.82
N GLN A 128 -4.05 18.77 -3.92
CA GLN A 128 -4.72 17.91 -2.96
C GLN A 128 -3.87 17.59 -1.72
N GLY A 129 -2.66 18.12 -1.62
CA GLY A 129 -1.75 17.85 -0.51
C GLY A 129 -1.22 16.42 -0.47
N ILE A 130 -1.32 15.66 -1.57
CA ILE A 130 -0.86 14.26 -1.65
C ILE A 130 0.66 14.23 -1.67
N ARG A 131 1.25 13.64 -0.64
CA ARG A 131 2.69 13.46 -0.53
C ARG A 131 3.16 12.34 -1.45
N PRO A 132 4.33 12.49 -2.10
CA PRO A 132 4.96 11.41 -2.86
C PRO A 132 5.21 10.17 -1.99
N ARG A 133 5.27 8.97 -2.62
CA ARG A 133 5.44 7.69 -1.91
C ARG A 133 6.55 7.70 -0.86
N LYS A 134 7.75 8.16 -1.20
CA LYS A 134 8.87 8.22 -0.25
C LYS A 134 8.55 9.05 0.98
N ALA A 135 7.91 10.20 0.80
CA ALA A 135 7.55 11.09 1.90
C ALA A 135 6.41 10.52 2.75
N ILE A 136 5.38 9.94 2.13
CA ILE A 136 4.26 9.38 2.89
C ILE A 136 4.65 8.09 3.63
N LEU A 137 5.54 7.27 3.09
CA LEU A 137 6.06 6.10 3.81
C LEU A 137 6.85 6.51 5.05
N SER A 138 7.62 7.62 5.00
CA SER A 138 8.29 8.15 6.19
C SER A 138 7.27 8.53 7.27
N VAL A 139 6.21 9.24 6.90
CA VAL A 139 5.14 9.62 7.85
C VAL A 139 4.44 8.40 8.42
N LEU A 140 4.15 7.38 7.58
CA LEU A 140 3.53 6.13 8.02
C LEU A 140 4.41 5.41 9.05
N ILE A 141 5.71 5.29 8.78
CA ILE A 141 6.68 4.67 9.69
C ILE A 141 6.69 5.39 11.04
N ASP A 142 6.76 6.73 11.03
CA ASP A 142 6.80 7.53 12.25
C ASP A 142 5.51 7.35 13.07
N LYS A 143 4.35 7.36 12.42
CA LYS A 143 3.06 7.11 13.08
C LYS A 143 2.99 5.70 13.69
N LEU A 144 3.35 4.66 12.92
CA LEU A 144 3.33 3.28 13.41
C LEU A 144 4.28 3.08 14.60
N ARG A 145 5.47 3.68 14.56
CA ARG A 145 6.42 3.65 15.68
C ARG A 145 5.89 4.40 16.91
N ALA A 146 5.24 5.54 16.70
CA ALA A 146 4.59 6.28 17.78
C ALA A 146 3.46 5.46 18.45
N MET A 147 2.82 4.55 17.71
CA MET A 147 1.84 3.58 18.22
C MET A 147 2.50 2.35 18.90
N GLY A 148 3.82 2.34 19.06
CA GLY A 148 4.57 1.26 19.71
C GLY A 148 4.86 0.06 18.80
N LYS A 149 4.65 0.16 17.48
CA LYS A 149 4.87 -0.95 16.55
C LYS A 149 6.31 -1.08 16.10
N LEU A 150 6.78 -2.31 15.90
CA LEU A 150 8.07 -2.58 15.30
C LEU A 150 7.97 -2.40 13.77
N VAL A 151 8.71 -1.46 13.22
CA VAL A 151 8.69 -1.19 11.77
C VAL A 151 10.08 -1.35 11.17
N THR A 152 10.19 -2.24 10.19
CA THR A 152 11.37 -2.39 9.32
C THR A 152 11.06 -1.88 7.92
N ILE A 153 12.06 -1.35 7.22
CA ILE A 153 11.91 -0.94 5.82
C ILE A 153 13.11 -1.38 5.00
N GLN A 154 12.83 -1.91 3.83
CA GLN A 154 13.78 -2.29 2.80
C GLN A 154 13.46 -1.53 1.52
N TYR A 155 14.49 -0.94 0.87
CA TYR A 155 14.35 -0.19 -0.38
C TYR A 155 14.95 -0.98 -1.56
N TYR A 156 14.23 -0.97 -2.69
CA TYR A 156 14.59 -1.66 -3.93
C TYR A 156 14.66 -0.72 -5.13
#